data_8cb25c6da6a8bbc16f5c57a6ca04dcb0
#
_entry.id   8cb25c6da6a8bbc16f5c57a6ca04dcb0
#
_cell.length_a   1.000
_cell.length_b   1.000
_cell.length_c   1.000
_cell.angle_alpha   90.00
_cell.angle_beta   90.00
_cell.angle_gamma   90.00
#
_symmetry.space_group_name_H-M   'P 1'
#
loop_
_entity.id
_entity.type
_entity.pdbx_description
1 polymer ?
#
loop_
_entity_poly.entity_id
_entity_poly.type
_entity_poly.pdbx_seq_one_letter_code
_entity_poly.pdbx_strand_id
1 'polypeptide(L)'
;TKEFVDNIKSAFIEDIKIRIKPPESHTERGLRTKITEIQEGVIYQENGITVLAFNVFHGGGVKHAFGYKIIYKNRSVVISGDTNYSSNLVTYSKNVDLLIHEIADAPDSIKNRSPKVKGLMDYHTTPEEMARIIKEASPKFTVLTHILLLGGISEADTLDKVKSLVNNSYDVEMGYDLMGIDVKDEIITYSLDYSDEK
;
A
#
# COMPACT_ATOMS: atom_id res chain seq x y z
N THR A 1 -0.58 -17.28 10.92
CA THR A 1 0.57 -16.35 11.09
C THR A 1 1.67 -16.92 11.97
N LYS A 2 1.34 -17.50 13.15
CA LYS A 2 2.36 -18.08 14.04
C LYS A 2 3.20 -19.17 13.36
N GLU A 3 2.56 -20.15 12.76
CA GLU A 3 3.23 -21.23 12.04
C GLU A 3 4.15 -20.73 10.93
N PHE A 4 3.73 -19.72 10.17
CA PHE A 4 4.54 -19.08 9.14
C PHE A 4 5.84 -18.47 9.72
N VAL A 5 5.74 -17.72 10.81
CA VAL A 5 6.91 -17.12 11.48
C VAL A 5 7.83 -18.20 12.08
N ASP A 6 7.27 -19.24 12.68
CA ASP A 6 8.06 -20.35 13.24
C ASP A 6 8.80 -21.12 12.13
N ASN A 7 8.16 -21.33 10.97
CA ASN A 7 8.80 -21.97 9.81
C ASN A 7 9.92 -21.09 9.21
N ILE A 8 9.75 -19.77 9.11
CA ILE A 8 10.83 -18.86 8.70
C ILE A 8 12.01 -18.97 9.66
N LYS A 9 11.78 -18.90 10.96
CA LYS A 9 12.86 -19.05 11.97
C LYS A 9 13.58 -20.39 11.82
N SER A 10 12.84 -21.46 11.59
CA SER A 10 13.41 -22.79 11.39
C SER A 10 14.27 -22.85 10.13
N ALA A 11 13.86 -22.21 9.05
CA ALA A 11 14.63 -22.14 7.80
C ALA A 11 15.98 -21.40 7.98
N PHE A 12 16.05 -20.41 8.86
CA PHE A 12 17.25 -19.62 9.12
C PHE A 12 18.02 -20.06 10.37
N ILE A 13 17.69 -21.19 11.00
CA ILE A 13 18.26 -21.59 12.29
C ILE A 13 19.78 -21.72 12.27
N GLU A 14 20.38 -22.20 11.20
CA GLU A 14 21.84 -22.35 11.10
C GLU A 14 22.52 -20.98 10.93
N ASP A 15 21.98 -20.07 10.13
CA ASP A 15 22.46 -18.70 10.01
C ASP A 15 22.38 -17.97 11.36
N ILE A 16 21.26 -18.12 12.07
CA ILE A 16 21.07 -17.57 13.41
C ILE A 16 22.15 -18.07 14.37
N LYS A 17 22.43 -19.38 14.40
CA LYS A 17 23.48 -19.98 15.26
C LYS A 17 24.87 -19.43 14.97
N ILE A 18 25.16 -19.06 13.73
CA ILE A 18 26.42 -18.45 13.34
C ILE A 18 26.49 -17.02 13.83
N ARG A 19 25.46 -16.23 13.57
CA ARG A 19 25.45 -14.78 13.84
C ARG A 19 25.41 -14.42 15.33
N ILE A 20 24.92 -15.28 16.20
CA ILE A 20 24.98 -15.05 17.66
C ILE A 20 26.35 -15.33 18.26
N LYS A 21 27.27 -15.97 17.50
CA LYS A 21 28.65 -16.25 17.94
C LYS A 21 29.61 -15.16 17.45
N PRO A 22 30.82 -15.04 18.07
CA PRO A 22 31.86 -14.20 17.52
C PRO A 22 32.22 -14.57 16.08
N PRO A 23 32.57 -13.61 15.21
CA PRO A 23 32.81 -12.18 15.52
C PRO A 23 31.54 -11.30 15.59
N GLU A 24 30.41 -11.66 14.96
CA GLU A 24 29.22 -10.80 14.89
C GLU A 24 28.56 -10.59 16.26
N SER A 25 28.46 -11.65 17.05
CA SER A 25 27.95 -11.62 18.44
C SER A 25 26.60 -10.92 18.59
N HIS A 26 25.66 -11.13 17.63
CA HIS A 26 24.32 -10.55 17.71
C HIS A 26 23.55 -11.07 18.91
N THR A 27 22.72 -10.22 19.49
CA THR A 27 21.94 -10.60 20.66
C THR A 27 20.73 -11.47 20.29
N GLU A 28 20.51 -12.59 21.01
CA GLU A 28 19.31 -13.41 20.84
C GLU A 28 18.00 -12.60 21.01
N ARG A 29 18.06 -11.48 21.76
CA ARG A 29 16.91 -10.58 21.94
C ARG A 29 16.42 -10.00 20.62
N GLY A 30 17.31 -9.68 19.68
CA GLY A 30 16.96 -9.19 18.33
C GLY A 30 16.22 -10.21 17.48
N LEU A 31 16.31 -11.50 17.83
CA LEU A 31 15.65 -12.60 17.13
C LEU A 31 14.26 -12.95 17.69
N ARG A 32 13.86 -12.30 18.77
CA ARG A 32 12.54 -12.54 19.39
C ARG A 32 11.46 -11.91 18.52
N THR A 33 10.44 -12.69 18.21
CA THR A 33 9.27 -12.24 17.46
C THR A 33 8.05 -12.26 18.37
N LYS A 34 7.37 -11.13 18.48
CA LYS A 34 6.03 -11.05 19.07
C LYS A 34 5.04 -11.02 17.91
N ILE A 35 4.15 -11.98 17.87
CA ILE A 35 3.11 -12.10 16.85
C ILE A 35 1.81 -11.58 17.44
N THR A 36 1.16 -10.66 16.73
CA THR A 36 -0.18 -10.18 17.07
C THR A 36 -1.04 -10.35 15.83
N GLU A 37 -2.09 -11.15 15.94
CA GLU A 37 -3.11 -11.24 14.88
C GLU A 37 -4.08 -10.08 15.05
N ILE A 38 -4.40 -9.41 13.95
CA ILE A 38 -5.23 -8.22 13.96
C ILE A 38 -6.61 -8.50 13.38
N GLN A 39 -7.56 -7.64 13.73
CA GLN A 39 -8.88 -7.52 13.13
C GLN A 39 -9.10 -6.04 12.80
N GLU A 40 -10.21 -5.73 12.13
CA GLU A 40 -10.60 -4.35 11.87
C GLU A 40 -10.73 -3.55 13.18
N GLY A 41 -10.21 -2.35 13.19
CA GLY A 41 -10.19 -1.43 14.33
C GLY A 41 -8.80 -0.90 14.64
N VAL A 42 -8.63 -0.33 15.82
CA VAL A 42 -7.33 0.20 16.29
C VAL A 42 -6.40 -0.96 16.62
N ILE A 43 -5.27 -1.03 15.93
CA ILE A 43 -4.26 -2.07 16.09
C ILE A 43 -2.97 -1.59 16.77
N TYR A 44 -2.78 -0.27 16.82
CA TYR A 44 -1.66 0.38 17.50
C TYR A 44 -2.07 1.77 17.97
N GLN A 45 -1.71 2.11 19.21
CA GLN A 45 -1.96 3.44 19.76
C GLN A 45 -0.91 3.77 20.84
N GLU A 46 0.19 4.40 20.43
CA GLU A 46 1.29 4.81 21.33
C GLU A 46 1.96 6.08 20.78
N ASN A 47 2.53 6.89 21.69
CA ASN A 47 3.31 8.09 21.35
C ASN A 47 2.59 9.09 20.43
N GLY A 48 1.27 9.17 20.55
CA GLY A 48 0.43 10.07 19.71
C GLY A 48 0.14 9.53 18.32
N ILE A 49 0.62 8.33 17.97
CA ILE A 49 0.32 7.64 16.72
C ILE A 49 -0.83 6.67 16.97
N THR A 50 -1.83 6.72 16.10
CA THR A 50 -2.91 5.73 16.04
C THR A 50 -2.90 5.06 14.68
N VAL A 51 -2.92 3.72 14.65
CA VAL A 51 -3.07 2.94 13.42
C VAL A 51 -4.36 2.12 13.51
N LEU A 52 -5.21 2.29 12.51
CA LEU A 52 -6.41 1.48 12.32
C LEU A 52 -6.21 0.57 11.13
N ALA A 53 -6.56 -0.70 11.28
CA ALA A 53 -6.75 -1.62 10.16
C ALA A 53 -8.23 -1.64 9.77
N PHE A 54 -8.52 -1.73 8.49
CA PHE A 54 -9.88 -1.87 7.97
C PHE A 54 -9.90 -2.89 6.82
N ASN A 55 -11.00 -3.64 6.72
CA ASN A 55 -11.11 -4.65 5.68
C ASN A 55 -11.22 -4.00 4.30
N VAL A 56 -10.51 -4.58 3.34
CA VAL A 56 -10.61 -4.26 1.90
C VAL A 56 -10.89 -5.54 1.13
N PHE A 57 -11.13 -5.45 -0.18
CA PHE A 57 -11.49 -6.58 -0.99
C PHE A 57 -10.41 -6.89 -2.04
N HIS A 58 -9.69 -8.01 -1.84
CA HIS A 58 -8.69 -8.49 -2.78
C HIS A 58 -9.05 -9.87 -3.33
N GLY A 59 -10.20 -9.93 -4.02
CA GLY A 59 -10.71 -11.14 -4.65
C GLY A 59 -11.32 -12.16 -3.70
N GLY A 60 -12.15 -13.05 -4.23
CA GLY A 60 -12.95 -13.99 -3.45
C GLY A 60 -12.18 -15.08 -2.70
N GLY A 61 -10.91 -15.31 -3.03
CA GLY A 61 -10.05 -16.28 -2.36
C GLY A 61 -9.27 -15.75 -1.17
N VAL A 62 -9.09 -14.45 -1.07
CA VAL A 62 -8.33 -13.79 -0.01
C VAL A 62 -9.29 -13.31 1.09
N LYS A 63 -9.25 -13.99 2.25
CA LYS A 63 -10.21 -13.70 3.34
C LYS A 63 -9.79 -12.54 4.26
N HIS A 64 -8.51 -12.19 4.30
CA HIS A 64 -7.94 -11.19 5.21
C HIS A 64 -7.06 -10.24 4.39
N ALA A 65 -7.67 -9.25 3.78
CA ALA A 65 -7.00 -8.12 3.15
C ALA A 65 -7.32 -6.85 3.95
N PHE A 66 -6.30 -6.07 4.28
CA PHE A 66 -6.44 -4.87 5.09
C PHE A 66 -5.83 -3.65 4.40
N GLY A 67 -6.56 -2.54 4.47
CA GLY A 67 -5.98 -1.22 4.37
C GLY A 67 -5.67 -0.68 5.78
N TYR A 68 -4.85 0.36 5.84
CA TYR A 68 -4.43 0.96 7.10
C TYR A 68 -4.61 2.48 7.07
N LYS A 69 -5.17 3.04 8.16
CA LYS A 69 -5.20 4.47 8.39
C LYS A 69 -4.28 4.82 9.54
N ILE A 70 -3.31 5.67 9.28
CA ILE A 70 -2.35 6.19 10.25
C ILE A 70 -2.75 7.62 10.59
N ILE A 71 -2.86 7.92 11.89
CA ILE A 71 -3.16 9.25 12.40
C ILE A 71 -2.02 9.64 13.34
N TYR A 72 -1.44 10.80 13.10
CA TYR A 72 -0.46 11.41 13.97
C TYR A 72 -0.72 12.91 14.08
N LYS A 73 -0.89 13.41 15.31
CA LYS A 73 -1.35 14.77 15.57
C LYS A 73 -2.66 15.01 14.79
N ASN A 74 -2.68 16.01 13.89
CA ASN A 74 -3.82 16.35 13.03
C ASN A 74 -3.64 15.91 11.57
N ARG A 75 -2.73 14.96 11.30
CA ARG A 75 -2.46 14.43 9.96
C ARG A 75 -2.94 12.99 9.85
N SER A 76 -3.33 12.63 8.65
CA SER A 76 -3.84 11.30 8.35
C SER A 76 -3.33 10.78 7.00
N VAL A 77 -2.86 9.53 7.02
CA VAL A 77 -2.43 8.79 5.83
C VAL A 77 -3.23 7.51 5.74
N VAL A 78 -3.71 7.18 4.57
CA VAL A 78 -4.32 5.87 4.29
C VAL A 78 -3.45 5.12 3.28
N ILE A 79 -3.22 3.85 3.54
CA ILE A 79 -2.58 2.89 2.65
C ILE A 79 -3.62 1.83 2.31
N SER A 80 -3.90 1.62 1.02
CA SER A 80 -4.99 0.75 0.58
C SER A 80 -4.75 -0.74 0.87
N GLY A 81 -3.47 -1.20 0.83
CA GLY A 81 -3.19 -2.60 0.53
C GLY A 81 -3.68 -2.97 -0.87
N ASP A 82 -3.61 -4.25 -1.24
CA ASP A 82 -4.13 -4.71 -2.53
C ASP A 82 -5.65 -4.85 -2.44
N THR A 83 -6.37 -4.19 -3.33
CA THR A 83 -7.83 -4.15 -3.30
C THR A 83 -8.40 -3.68 -4.63
N ASN A 84 -9.57 -4.15 -5.01
CA ASN A 84 -10.38 -3.42 -5.97
C ASN A 84 -11.17 -2.30 -5.25
N TYR A 85 -12.15 -1.69 -5.93
CA TYR A 85 -13.02 -0.70 -5.29
C TYR A 85 -13.63 -1.24 -3.99
N SER A 86 -13.42 -0.52 -2.90
CA SER A 86 -13.95 -0.82 -1.57
C SER A 86 -14.63 0.40 -0.96
N SER A 87 -15.93 0.29 -0.64
CA SER A 87 -16.65 1.35 0.06
C SER A 87 -16.10 1.60 1.47
N ASN A 88 -15.53 0.58 2.08
CA ASN A 88 -14.86 0.69 3.38
C ASN A 88 -13.60 1.54 3.27
N LEU A 89 -12.77 1.28 2.25
CA LEU A 89 -11.61 2.12 1.94
C LEU A 89 -12.02 3.58 1.70
N VAL A 90 -13.05 3.84 0.91
CA VAL A 90 -13.57 5.19 0.70
C VAL A 90 -13.94 5.86 2.02
N THR A 91 -14.61 5.12 2.93
CA THR A 91 -15.03 5.64 4.23
C THR A 91 -13.83 6.07 5.08
N TYR A 92 -12.78 5.22 5.17
CA TYR A 92 -11.58 5.54 5.93
C TYR A 92 -10.70 6.61 5.28
N SER A 93 -10.80 6.77 3.95
CA SER A 93 -10.02 7.73 3.15
C SER A 93 -10.66 9.12 3.05
N LYS A 94 -11.85 9.34 3.61
CA LYS A 94 -12.52 10.65 3.51
C LYS A 94 -11.66 11.77 4.09
N ASN A 95 -11.38 12.77 3.24
CA ASN A 95 -10.64 14.00 3.55
C ASN A 95 -9.28 13.75 4.23
N VAL A 96 -8.63 12.62 3.95
CA VAL A 96 -7.27 12.36 4.46
C VAL A 96 -6.27 13.27 3.79
N ASP A 97 -5.15 13.52 4.46
CA ASP A 97 -4.07 14.33 3.87
C ASP A 97 -3.42 13.54 2.72
N LEU A 98 -3.13 12.26 2.90
CA LEU A 98 -2.49 11.41 1.89
C LEU A 98 -3.22 10.08 1.75
N LEU A 99 -3.54 9.72 0.50
CA LEU A 99 -3.97 8.38 0.11
C LEU A 99 -2.87 7.72 -0.72
N ILE A 100 -2.31 6.63 -0.23
CA ILE A 100 -1.40 5.75 -0.98
C ILE A 100 -2.22 4.54 -1.43
N HIS A 101 -2.36 4.37 -2.75
CA HIS A 101 -3.28 3.38 -3.30
C HIS A 101 -2.65 2.58 -4.44
N GLU A 102 -2.95 1.29 -4.50
CA GLU A 102 -2.56 0.43 -5.60
C GLU A 102 -3.27 0.81 -6.90
N ILE A 103 -2.70 0.44 -8.04
CA ILE A 103 -3.30 0.68 -9.37
C ILE A 103 -2.96 -0.43 -10.35
N ALA A 104 -3.96 -0.88 -11.10
CA ALA A 104 -3.79 -1.82 -12.21
C ALA A 104 -4.46 -1.30 -13.46
N ASP A 105 -3.79 -1.42 -14.61
CA ASP A 105 -4.41 -1.09 -15.90
C ASP A 105 -4.00 -2.08 -16.99
N ALA A 106 -4.90 -2.27 -17.94
CA ALA A 106 -4.71 -3.09 -19.13
C ALA A 106 -5.58 -2.58 -20.29
N PRO A 107 -5.13 -2.68 -21.55
CA PRO A 107 -5.96 -2.33 -22.70
C PRO A 107 -7.23 -3.18 -22.76
N ASP A 108 -8.35 -2.59 -23.15
CA ASP A 108 -9.62 -3.31 -23.29
C ASP A 108 -9.52 -4.46 -24.29
N SER A 109 -8.68 -4.32 -25.32
CA SER A 109 -8.41 -5.39 -26.28
C SER A 109 -7.83 -6.65 -25.66
N ILE A 110 -7.05 -6.50 -24.58
CA ILE A 110 -6.46 -7.63 -23.84
C ILE A 110 -7.44 -8.13 -22.78
N LYS A 111 -8.06 -7.24 -22.01
CA LYS A 111 -9.11 -7.62 -21.03
C LYS A 111 -10.20 -8.47 -21.67
N ASN A 112 -10.66 -8.08 -22.88
CA ASN A 112 -11.73 -8.77 -23.59
C ASN A 112 -11.32 -10.12 -24.20
N ARG A 113 -10.02 -10.34 -24.46
CA ARG A 113 -9.49 -11.57 -25.08
C ARG A 113 -8.95 -12.57 -24.07
N SER A 114 -8.61 -12.14 -22.87
CA SER A 114 -7.97 -12.97 -21.84
C SER A 114 -8.78 -13.02 -20.56
N PRO A 115 -9.52 -14.11 -20.30
CA PRO A 115 -10.22 -14.29 -19.03
C PRO A 115 -9.28 -14.19 -17.81
N LYS A 116 -8.02 -14.58 -17.96
CA LYS A 116 -7.00 -14.46 -16.92
C LYS A 116 -6.71 -12.98 -16.59
N VAL A 117 -6.53 -12.15 -17.61
CA VAL A 117 -6.27 -10.71 -17.41
C VAL A 117 -7.50 -10.05 -16.81
N LYS A 118 -8.69 -10.37 -17.32
CA LYS A 118 -9.94 -9.87 -16.75
C LYS A 118 -10.06 -10.25 -15.26
N GLY A 119 -9.86 -11.51 -14.92
CA GLY A 119 -9.90 -11.97 -13.53
C GLY A 119 -8.85 -11.30 -12.63
N LEU A 120 -7.67 -10.95 -13.18
CA LEU A 120 -6.65 -10.20 -12.46
C LEU A 120 -7.12 -8.76 -12.17
N MET A 121 -7.73 -8.09 -13.14
CA MET A 121 -8.31 -6.76 -12.95
C MET A 121 -9.46 -6.74 -11.93
N ASP A 122 -10.18 -7.85 -11.77
CA ASP A 122 -11.26 -7.96 -10.77
C ASP A 122 -10.72 -7.95 -9.31
N TYR A 123 -9.40 -8.11 -9.12
CA TYR A 123 -8.74 -8.11 -7.79
C TYR A 123 -8.05 -6.80 -7.45
N HIS A 124 -7.87 -5.93 -8.44
CA HIS A 124 -7.13 -4.68 -8.34
C HIS A 124 -7.96 -3.49 -8.77
N THR A 125 -7.53 -2.30 -8.38
CA THR A 125 -8.23 -1.05 -8.69
C THR A 125 -7.84 -0.53 -10.06
N THR A 126 -8.80 -0.40 -10.95
CA THR A 126 -8.64 0.20 -12.28
C THR A 126 -8.59 1.73 -12.22
N PRO A 127 -8.11 2.44 -13.26
CA PRO A 127 -8.15 3.90 -13.32
C PRO A 127 -9.56 4.49 -13.14
N GLU A 128 -10.60 3.82 -13.65
CA GLU A 128 -12.00 4.23 -13.50
C GLU A 128 -12.45 4.14 -12.04
N GLU A 129 -12.10 3.05 -11.36
CA GLU A 129 -12.41 2.86 -9.94
C GLU A 129 -11.59 3.80 -9.07
N MET A 130 -10.31 4.04 -9.41
CA MET A 130 -9.45 5.00 -8.71
C MET A 130 -10.03 6.41 -8.77
N ALA A 131 -10.46 6.85 -9.94
CA ALA A 131 -11.12 8.13 -10.12
C ALA A 131 -12.43 8.24 -9.30
N ARG A 132 -13.18 7.14 -9.20
CA ARG A 132 -14.36 7.06 -8.34
C ARG A 132 -13.98 7.19 -6.86
N ILE A 133 -12.97 6.45 -6.41
CA ILE A 133 -12.47 6.51 -5.02
C ILE A 133 -12.03 7.93 -4.67
N ILE A 134 -11.25 8.58 -5.53
CA ILE A 134 -10.78 9.95 -5.33
C ILE A 134 -11.95 10.93 -5.18
N LYS A 135 -12.95 10.86 -6.07
CA LYS A 135 -14.12 11.74 -6.02
C LYS A 135 -14.96 11.52 -4.76
N GLU A 136 -15.16 10.27 -4.34
CA GLU A 136 -15.97 9.92 -3.18
C GLU A 136 -15.26 10.20 -1.85
N ALA A 137 -13.93 10.03 -1.80
CA ALA A 137 -13.13 10.21 -0.59
C ALA A 137 -12.55 11.63 -0.43
N SER A 138 -12.29 12.32 -1.53
CA SER A 138 -11.68 13.66 -1.57
C SER A 138 -10.40 13.77 -0.74
N PRO A 139 -9.38 12.90 -0.95
CA PRO A 139 -8.09 13.05 -0.30
C PRO A 139 -7.41 14.34 -0.79
N LYS A 140 -6.55 14.96 0.03
CA LYS A 140 -5.79 16.14 -0.40
C LYS A 140 -4.72 15.79 -1.42
N PHE A 141 -4.09 14.63 -1.28
CA PHE A 141 -3.08 14.12 -2.20
C PHE A 141 -3.21 12.61 -2.35
N THR A 142 -2.99 12.09 -3.56
CA THR A 142 -3.00 10.66 -3.85
C THR A 142 -1.70 10.24 -4.51
N VAL A 143 -1.09 9.16 -4.00
CA VAL A 143 0.06 8.51 -4.64
C VAL A 143 -0.34 7.11 -5.05
N LEU A 144 -0.12 6.79 -6.33
CA LEU A 144 -0.38 5.48 -6.90
C LEU A 144 0.84 4.59 -6.73
N THR A 145 0.66 3.41 -6.17
CA THR A 145 1.72 2.44 -5.87
C THR A 145 1.31 1.03 -6.29
N HIS A 146 2.13 0.01 -6.03
CA HIS A 146 1.84 -1.38 -6.43
C HIS A 146 1.30 -1.45 -7.85
N ILE A 147 2.06 -0.87 -8.78
CA ILE A 147 1.66 -0.56 -10.13
C ILE A 147 1.67 -1.85 -10.98
N LEU A 148 0.50 -2.32 -11.39
CA LEU A 148 0.33 -3.52 -12.22
C LEU A 148 -0.15 -3.14 -13.62
N LEU A 149 0.76 -2.95 -14.55
CA LEU A 149 0.46 -2.56 -15.93
C LEU A 149 0.66 -3.72 -16.89
N LEU A 150 -0.34 -4.00 -17.70
CA LEU A 150 -0.32 -5.08 -18.68
C LEU A 150 -0.49 -4.54 -20.10
N GLY A 151 0.02 -5.31 -21.06
CA GLY A 151 -0.20 -5.03 -22.48
C GLY A 151 0.50 -3.79 -23.03
N GLY A 152 1.56 -3.33 -22.37
CA GLY A 152 2.40 -2.22 -22.84
C GLY A 152 1.85 -0.82 -22.51
N ILE A 153 0.83 -0.73 -21.63
CA ILE A 153 0.42 0.58 -21.08
C ILE A 153 1.55 1.10 -20.20
N SER A 154 1.87 2.39 -20.29
CA SER A 154 2.86 3.04 -19.45
C SER A 154 2.26 3.63 -18.17
N GLU A 155 3.12 3.91 -17.18
CA GLU A 155 2.72 4.64 -15.97
C GLU A 155 2.16 6.02 -16.29
N ALA A 156 2.77 6.71 -17.28
CA ALA A 156 2.31 8.01 -17.73
C ALA A 156 0.89 7.94 -18.31
N ASP A 157 0.61 6.95 -19.19
CA ASP A 157 -0.73 6.78 -19.78
C ASP A 157 -1.78 6.51 -18.69
N THR A 158 -1.44 5.66 -17.72
CA THR A 158 -2.33 5.32 -16.59
C THR A 158 -2.60 6.53 -15.70
N LEU A 159 -1.55 7.30 -15.36
CA LEU A 159 -1.68 8.51 -14.56
C LEU A 159 -2.53 9.57 -15.27
N ASP A 160 -2.27 9.82 -16.55
CA ASP A 160 -3.02 10.77 -17.37
C ASP A 160 -4.50 10.37 -17.48
N LYS A 161 -4.76 9.08 -17.59
CA LYS A 161 -6.13 8.53 -17.57
C LYS A 161 -6.84 8.83 -16.25
N VAL A 162 -6.20 8.55 -15.10
CA VAL A 162 -6.77 8.87 -13.79
C VAL A 162 -7.01 10.37 -13.67
N LYS A 163 -6.04 11.22 -13.97
CA LYS A 163 -6.15 12.68 -13.92
C LYS A 163 -7.28 13.22 -14.80
N SER A 164 -7.39 12.70 -16.01
CA SER A 164 -8.48 13.07 -16.94
C SER A 164 -9.86 12.71 -16.34
N LEU A 165 -9.99 11.51 -15.78
CA LEU A 165 -11.23 11.03 -15.18
C LEU A 165 -11.67 11.85 -13.96
N VAL A 166 -10.75 12.48 -13.23
CA VAL A 166 -11.05 13.41 -12.13
C VAL A 166 -11.04 14.87 -12.58
N ASN A 167 -11.05 15.16 -13.90
CA ASN A 167 -11.03 16.49 -14.51
C ASN A 167 -9.84 17.35 -14.02
N ASN A 168 -8.71 16.78 -13.72
CA ASN A 168 -7.52 17.44 -13.15
C ASN A 168 -7.82 18.28 -11.89
N SER A 169 -8.84 17.91 -11.12
CA SER A 169 -9.29 18.65 -9.92
C SER A 169 -8.72 18.10 -8.61
N TYR A 170 -7.85 17.09 -8.68
CA TYR A 170 -7.22 16.43 -7.54
C TYR A 170 -5.74 16.23 -7.83
N ASP A 171 -4.93 16.34 -6.78
CA ASP A 171 -3.49 16.07 -6.86
C ASP A 171 -3.24 14.56 -6.81
N VAL A 172 -2.73 14.02 -7.93
CA VAL A 172 -2.42 12.59 -8.11
C VAL A 172 -1.05 12.46 -8.72
N GLU A 173 -0.20 11.64 -8.12
CA GLU A 173 1.13 11.30 -8.64
C GLU A 173 1.34 9.79 -8.72
N MET A 174 2.22 9.37 -9.62
CA MET A 174 2.73 8.00 -9.66
C MET A 174 3.88 7.88 -8.66
N GLY A 175 3.79 6.93 -7.75
CA GLY A 175 4.86 6.63 -6.81
C GLY A 175 6.03 5.92 -7.49
N TYR A 176 7.21 6.07 -6.93
CA TYR A 176 8.43 5.41 -7.38
C TYR A 176 9.25 4.94 -6.17
N ASP A 177 10.19 4.03 -6.40
CA ASP A 177 11.05 3.51 -5.35
C ASP A 177 11.84 4.63 -4.68
N LEU A 178 11.89 4.61 -3.35
CA LEU A 178 12.54 5.63 -2.53
C LEU A 178 11.88 7.02 -2.57
N MET A 179 10.63 7.11 -3.01
CA MET A 179 9.86 8.34 -2.88
C MET A 179 9.59 8.66 -1.41
N GLY A 180 10.10 9.79 -0.93
CA GLY A 180 9.77 10.36 0.36
C GLY A 180 8.57 11.30 0.25
N ILE A 181 7.70 11.31 1.27
CA ILE A 181 6.52 12.18 1.31
C ILE A 181 6.40 12.82 2.69
N ASP A 182 6.58 14.11 2.77
CA ASP A 182 6.35 14.91 3.98
C ASP A 182 4.89 15.35 4.04
N VAL A 183 4.15 14.84 5.03
CA VAL A 183 2.74 15.20 5.25
C VAL A 183 2.67 16.30 6.32
N LYS A 184 2.79 17.55 5.86
CA LYS A 184 2.73 18.78 6.68
C LYS A 184 1.54 19.66 6.26
N ASP A 185 1.63 20.97 6.43
CA ASP A 185 0.62 21.92 5.92
C ASP A 185 0.59 21.90 4.39
N GLU A 186 1.76 21.77 3.79
CA GLU A 186 1.95 21.40 2.39
C GLU A 186 2.51 19.97 2.32
N ILE A 187 2.08 19.21 1.33
CA ILE A 187 2.60 17.87 1.05
C ILE A 187 3.74 18.03 0.07
N ILE A 188 4.90 17.54 0.43
CA ILE A 188 6.12 17.64 -0.37
C ILE A 188 6.61 16.22 -0.69
N THR A 189 6.77 15.93 -1.98
CA THR A 189 7.39 14.70 -2.46
C THR A 189 8.86 14.95 -2.79
N TYR A 190 9.72 13.97 -2.53
CA TYR A 190 11.14 14.03 -2.82
C TYR A 190 11.71 12.62 -3.02
N SER A 191 12.85 12.54 -3.72
CA SER A 191 13.60 11.28 -3.83
C SER A 191 14.59 11.16 -2.68
N LEU A 192 14.61 9.99 -2.04
CA LEU A 192 15.66 9.65 -1.09
C LEU A 192 16.89 9.19 -1.88
N ASP A 193 17.96 9.97 -1.84
CA ASP A 193 19.24 9.59 -2.42
C ASP A 193 20.16 9.03 -1.32
N TYR A 194 20.53 7.76 -1.43
CA TYR A 194 21.46 7.08 -0.54
C TYR A 194 22.90 7.04 -1.08
N SER A 195 23.21 7.80 -2.14
CA SER A 195 24.55 7.79 -2.76
C SER A 195 25.64 8.38 -1.88
N ASP A 196 25.29 9.15 -0.83
CA ASP A 196 26.22 9.87 0.03
C ASP A 196 26.61 9.13 1.33
N GLU A 197 26.06 7.92 1.58
CA GLU A 197 26.48 7.08 2.72
C GLU A 197 27.50 6.00 2.30
N LYS A 198 28.70 6.43 1.93
CA LYS A 198 29.85 5.54 1.77
C LYS A 198 31.02 6.01 2.60
#